data_9a73c7d11d4abc3f2dbf62d2bd38cbb6
#
_entry.id   9a73c7d11d4abc3f2dbf62d2bd38cbb6
#
_cell.length_a   1.000
_cell.length_b   1.000
_cell.length_c   1.000
_cell.angle_alpha   90.00
_cell.angle_beta   90.00
_cell.angle_gamma   90.00
#
_symmetry.space_group_name_H-M   'P 1'
#
loop_
_entity.id
_entity.type
_entity.pdbx_description
1 polymer ?
#
loop_
_entity_poly.entity_id
_entity_poly.type
_entity_poly.pdbx_seq_one_letter_code
_entity_poly.pdbx_strand_id
1 'polypeptide(L)'
;MEFQTDKKTALSGAQPSGNLTIGNYLGALRNWVTLQNELWGEYNFLYCVMDMHAITVRQVPADLRRRTLETVAIYMACGIDPEKSLLFVQSHVPAHAQLGWVL
;
A
#
# COMPACT_ATOMS: atom_id res chain seq x y z
N MET A 1 -3.18 -10.17 9.67
CA MET A 1 -2.35 -9.46 10.65
C MET A 1 -3.24 -8.75 11.66
N GLU A 2 -2.90 -8.82 12.93
CA GLU A 2 -3.56 -8.03 13.95
C GLU A 2 -2.69 -6.81 14.29
N PHE A 3 -3.31 -5.64 14.37
CA PHE A 3 -2.63 -4.42 14.79
C PHE A 3 -2.36 -4.47 16.31
N GLN A 4 -1.12 -4.20 16.69
CA GLN A 4 -0.71 -4.20 18.09
C GLN A 4 -0.26 -2.81 18.51
N THR A 5 -0.90 -2.26 19.52
CA THR A 5 -0.68 -0.87 19.96
C THR A 5 0.67 -0.63 20.62
N ASP A 6 1.34 -1.68 21.09
CA ASP A 6 2.67 -1.61 21.72
C ASP A 6 3.81 -1.62 20.71
N LYS A 7 3.52 -1.88 19.42
CA LYS A 7 4.53 -1.87 18.35
C LYS A 7 4.55 -0.52 17.64
N LYS A 8 5.71 -0.17 17.10
CA LYS A 8 5.83 0.96 16.18
C LYS A 8 5.14 0.64 14.85
N THR A 9 4.67 1.67 14.16
CA THR A 9 3.96 1.53 12.90
C THR A 9 4.82 2.05 11.75
N ALA A 10 4.95 1.25 10.70
CA ALA A 10 5.57 1.64 9.45
C ALA A 10 4.50 1.66 8.36
N LEU A 11 4.29 2.82 7.75
CA LEU A 11 3.30 3.03 6.69
C LEU A 11 4.02 3.41 5.40
N SER A 12 3.68 2.74 4.33
CA SER A 12 4.15 3.08 2.99
C SER A 12 3.09 2.75 1.95
N GLY A 13 3.27 3.22 0.73
CA GLY A 13 2.31 2.96 -0.30
C GLY A 13 2.79 3.43 -1.67
N ALA A 14 2.04 3.06 -2.70
CA ALA A 14 2.29 3.47 -4.08
C ALA A 14 0.98 3.71 -4.81
N GLN A 15 1.04 4.54 -5.85
CA GLN A 15 -0.12 4.82 -6.70
C GLN A 15 -0.37 3.66 -7.67
N PRO A 16 -1.64 3.33 -7.94
CA PRO A 16 -2.00 2.35 -8.97
C PRO A 16 -1.99 3.00 -10.37
N SER A 17 -0.84 3.49 -10.80
CA SER A 17 -0.70 4.33 -12.00
C SER A 17 -0.27 3.57 -13.26
N GLY A 18 -0.38 2.25 -13.25
CA GLY A 18 -0.02 1.38 -14.37
C GLY A 18 0.89 0.24 -13.92
N ASN A 19 1.58 -0.38 -14.88
CA ASN A 19 2.47 -1.48 -14.58
C ASN A 19 3.67 -1.02 -13.77
N LEU A 20 4.00 -1.75 -12.70
CA LEU A 20 5.19 -1.49 -11.93
C LEU A 20 6.44 -1.90 -12.72
N THR A 21 7.45 -1.05 -12.69
CA THR A 21 8.73 -1.30 -13.35
C THR A 21 9.70 -2.01 -12.40
N ILE A 22 10.82 -2.50 -12.96
CA ILE A 22 11.90 -3.04 -12.14
C ILE A 22 12.46 -1.99 -11.18
N GLY A 23 12.45 -0.72 -11.56
CA GLY A 23 12.86 0.39 -10.70
C GLY A 23 11.95 0.55 -9.49
N ASN A 24 10.64 0.43 -9.67
CA ASN A 24 9.68 0.43 -8.57
C ASN A 24 9.92 -0.75 -7.63
N TYR A 25 10.17 -1.95 -8.18
CA TYR A 25 10.45 -3.13 -7.37
C TYR A 25 11.74 -2.95 -6.55
N LEU A 26 12.84 -2.57 -7.18
CA LEU A 26 14.12 -2.41 -6.50
C LEU A 26 14.13 -1.22 -5.54
N GLY A 27 13.45 -0.14 -5.89
CA GLY A 27 13.45 1.10 -5.11
C GLY A 27 12.54 1.06 -3.89
N ALA A 28 11.48 0.29 -3.94
CA ALA A 28 10.48 0.28 -2.87
C ALA A 28 10.05 -1.12 -2.45
N LEU A 29 9.41 -1.91 -3.32
CA LEU A 29 8.79 -3.18 -2.93
C LEU A 29 9.76 -4.17 -2.32
N ARG A 30 10.94 -4.31 -2.91
CA ARG A 30 11.98 -5.21 -2.37
C ARG A 30 12.37 -4.82 -0.96
N ASN A 31 12.53 -3.52 -0.70
CA ASN A 31 12.86 -3.02 0.62
C ASN A 31 11.73 -3.26 1.63
N TRP A 32 10.48 -3.07 1.20
CA TRP A 32 9.31 -3.34 2.04
C TRP A 32 9.24 -4.80 2.47
N VAL A 33 9.47 -5.71 1.52
CA VAL A 33 9.47 -7.16 1.79
C VAL A 33 10.59 -7.53 2.76
N THR A 34 11.78 -6.99 2.57
CA THR A 34 12.91 -7.23 3.45
C THR A 34 12.62 -6.77 4.87
N LEU A 35 12.11 -5.53 5.02
CA LEU A 35 11.76 -4.98 6.33
C LEU A 35 10.65 -5.80 7.01
N GLN A 36 9.62 -6.18 6.24
CA GLN A 36 8.54 -7.02 6.76
C GLN A 36 9.09 -8.32 7.33
N ASN A 37 9.93 -9.02 6.57
CA ASN A 37 10.44 -10.33 6.98
C ASN A 37 11.40 -10.27 8.15
N GLU A 38 12.16 -9.18 8.27
CA GLU A 38 13.13 -9.01 9.36
C GLU A 38 12.51 -8.44 10.63
N LEU A 39 11.52 -7.56 10.52
CA LEU A 39 11.03 -6.76 11.63
C LEU A 39 9.54 -6.95 11.95
N TRP A 40 8.88 -7.95 11.36
CA TRP A 40 7.43 -8.12 11.55
C TRP A 40 7.03 -8.35 13.03
N GLY A 41 7.95 -8.84 13.85
CA GLY A 41 7.72 -8.99 15.28
C GLY A 41 7.81 -7.70 16.08
N GLU A 42 8.42 -6.64 15.52
CA GLU A 42 8.70 -5.36 16.19
C GLU A 42 7.83 -4.20 15.70
N TYR A 43 7.29 -4.31 14.49
CA TYR A 43 6.54 -3.24 13.82
C TYR A 43 5.19 -3.74 13.32
N ASN A 44 4.22 -2.82 13.30
CA ASN A 44 3.01 -2.98 12.49
C ASN A 44 3.32 -2.42 11.11
N PHE A 45 3.30 -3.26 10.08
CA PHE A 45 3.51 -2.82 8.70
C PHE A 45 2.18 -2.59 8.01
N LEU A 46 1.99 -1.39 7.48
CA LEU A 46 0.81 -0.97 6.75
C LEU A 46 1.25 -0.57 5.33
N TYR A 47 0.78 -1.32 4.34
CA TYR A 47 1.06 -1.03 2.93
C TYR A 47 -0.22 -0.68 2.21
N CYS A 48 -0.23 0.49 1.60
CA CYS A 48 -1.43 1.11 1.04
C CYS A 48 -1.33 1.19 -0.48
N VAL A 49 -2.44 0.91 -1.16
CA VAL A 49 -2.60 1.33 -2.55
C VAL A 49 -3.23 2.71 -2.54
N MET A 50 -2.48 3.71 -3.01
CA MET A 50 -2.87 5.11 -2.91
C MET A 50 -3.70 5.56 -4.11
N ASP A 51 -4.91 5.04 -4.22
CA ASP A 51 -5.83 5.35 -5.31
C ASP A 51 -6.30 6.80 -5.28
N MET A 52 -6.40 7.42 -4.10
CA MET A 52 -6.78 8.84 -4.00
C MET A 52 -5.70 9.77 -4.54
N HIS A 53 -4.43 9.38 -4.50
CA HIS A 53 -3.36 10.12 -5.16
C HIS A 53 -3.44 10.01 -6.68
N ALA A 54 -3.88 8.86 -7.18
CA ALA A 54 -4.00 8.64 -8.63
C ALA A 54 -5.04 9.56 -9.27
N ILE A 55 -6.08 9.95 -8.55
CA ILE A 55 -7.14 10.83 -9.09
C ILE A 55 -6.76 12.30 -9.15
N THR A 56 -5.56 12.67 -8.75
CA THR A 56 -5.03 14.01 -8.96
C THR A 56 -4.80 14.31 -10.45
N VAL A 57 -4.74 13.29 -11.28
CA VAL A 57 -4.82 13.37 -12.72
C VAL A 57 -6.04 12.62 -13.21
N ARG A 58 -6.52 12.96 -14.42
CA ARG A 58 -7.73 12.32 -14.95
C ARG A 58 -7.56 10.83 -15.12
N GLN A 59 -8.52 10.07 -14.63
CA GLN A 59 -8.55 8.60 -14.69
C GLN A 59 -9.86 8.13 -15.32
N VAL A 60 -9.79 7.00 -16.04
CA VAL A 60 -10.99 6.24 -16.44
C VAL A 60 -11.34 5.34 -15.24
N PRO A 61 -12.57 5.45 -14.65
CA PRO A 61 -12.89 4.72 -13.42
C PRO A 61 -12.69 3.21 -13.49
N ALA A 62 -13.05 2.58 -14.60
CA ALA A 62 -12.86 1.14 -14.77
C ALA A 62 -11.37 0.75 -14.78
N ASP A 63 -10.54 1.56 -15.42
CA ASP A 63 -9.08 1.33 -15.45
C ASP A 63 -8.47 1.53 -14.08
N LEU A 64 -8.90 2.54 -13.33
CA LEU A 64 -8.42 2.77 -11.98
C LEU A 64 -8.74 1.59 -11.06
N ARG A 65 -9.97 1.08 -11.11
CA ARG A 65 -10.35 -0.10 -10.33
C ARG A 65 -9.50 -1.32 -10.66
N ARG A 66 -9.29 -1.58 -11.95
CA ARG A 66 -8.44 -2.69 -12.40
C ARG A 66 -7.01 -2.53 -11.92
N ARG A 67 -6.43 -1.35 -12.08
CA ARG A 67 -5.05 -1.07 -11.65
C ARG A 67 -4.87 -1.17 -10.15
N THR A 68 -5.88 -0.78 -9.37
CA THR A 68 -5.87 -0.93 -7.92
C THR A 68 -5.77 -2.41 -7.53
N LEU A 69 -6.59 -3.27 -8.12
CA LEU A 69 -6.55 -4.71 -7.86
C LEU A 69 -5.24 -5.35 -8.34
N GLU A 70 -4.76 -4.96 -9.51
CA GLU A 70 -3.48 -5.44 -10.04
C GLU A 70 -2.32 -5.04 -9.12
N THR A 71 -2.34 -3.83 -8.58
CA THR A 71 -1.29 -3.35 -7.67
C THR A 71 -1.26 -4.17 -6.39
N VAL A 72 -2.41 -4.48 -5.79
CA VAL A 72 -2.48 -5.36 -4.63
C VAL A 72 -1.93 -6.74 -4.96
N ALA A 73 -2.31 -7.29 -6.09
CA ALA A 73 -1.82 -8.60 -6.53
C ALA A 73 -0.30 -8.61 -6.72
N ILE A 74 0.26 -7.54 -7.27
CA ILE A 74 1.71 -7.39 -7.46
C ILE A 74 2.42 -7.29 -6.11
N TYR A 75 1.88 -6.54 -5.15
CA TYR A 75 2.44 -6.48 -3.79
C TYR A 75 2.57 -7.89 -3.20
N MET A 76 1.50 -8.67 -3.28
CA MET A 76 1.49 -10.03 -2.75
C MET A 76 2.45 -10.95 -3.52
N ALA A 77 2.51 -10.82 -4.85
CA ALA A 77 3.41 -11.60 -5.68
C ALA A 77 4.89 -11.28 -5.40
N CYS A 78 5.21 -10.05 -5.02
CA CYS A 78 6.56 -9.64 -4.66
C CYS A 78 6.96 -10.07 -3.25
N GLY A 79 6.04 -10.55 -2.44
CA GLY A 79 6.34 -11.09 -1.12
C GLY A 79 5.73 -10.35 0.06
N ILE A 80 4.88 -9.35 -0.16
CA ILE A 80 4.10 -8.74 0.93
C ILE A 80 3.10 -9.78 1.42
N ASP A 81 3.24 -10.18 2.68
CA ASP A 81 2.46 -11.23 3.30
C ASP A 81 1.32 -10.64 4.12
N PRO A 82 0.05 -10.93 3.77
CA PRO A 82 -1.09 -10.42 4.54
C PRO A 82 -1.13 -10.86 6.00
N GLU A 83 -0.43 -11.93 6.35
CA GLU A 83 -0.33 -12.39 7.74
C GLU A 83 0.68 -11.57 8.55
N LYS A 84 1.65 -10.94 7.88
CA LYS A 84 2.71 -10.12 8.51
C LYS A 84 2.48 -8.63 8.36
N SER A 85 1.71 -8.22 7.35
CA SER A 85 1.48 -6.81 7.01
C SER A 85 0.00 -6.59 6.72
N LEU A 86 -0.49 -5.40 7.00
CA LEU A 86 -1.83 -4.98 6.61
C LEU A 86 -1.77 -4.33 5.23
N LEU A 87 -2.49 -4.91 4.27
CA LEU A 87 -2.67 -4.32 2.94
C LEU A 87 -4.05 -3.66 2.87
N PHE A 88 -4.10 -2.44 2.36
CA PHE A 88 -5.38 -1.76 2.21
C PHE A 88 -5.36 -0.76 1.05
N VAL A 89 -6.56 -0.39 0.62
CA VAL A 89 -6.77 0.64 -0.41
C VAL A 89 -7.16 1.93 0.31
N GLN A 90 -6.49 3.03 -0.02
CA GLN A 90 -6.63 4.30 0.69
C GLN A 90 -8.08 4.80 0.74
N SER A 91 -8.82 4.69 -0.37
CA SER A 91 -10.22 5.16 -0.42
C SER A 91 -11.17 4.35 0.46
N HIS A 92 -10.76 3.17 0.91
CA HIS A 92 -11.56 2.34 1.82
C HIS A 92 -11.40 2.76 3.28
N VAL A 93 -10.56 3.75 3.57
CA VAL A 93 -10.39 4.32 4.91
C VAL A 93 -10.96 5.75 4.92
N PRO A 94 -12.21 5.94 5.36
CA PRO A 94 -12.86 7.26 5.29
C PRO A 94 -12.10 8.37 6.01
N ALA A 95 -11.38 8.05 7.06
CA ALA A 95 -10.60 9.00 7.84
C ALA A 95 -9.52 9.71 7.02
N HIS A 96 -8.94 9.06 6.00
CA HIS A 96 -7.95 9.69 5.13
C HIS A 96 -8.54 10.86 4.35
N ALA A 97 -9.73 10.68 3.78
CA ALA A 97 -10.43 11.75 3.06
C ALA A 97 -10.91 12.83 4.00
N GLN A 98 -11.43 12.48 5.16
CA GLN A 98 -11.90 13.43 6.16
C GLN A 98 -10.78 14.31 6.68
N LEU A 99 -9.63 13.73 7.01
CA LEU A 99 -8.46 14.49 7.45
C LEU A 99 -7.94 15.41 6.35
N GLY A 100 -7.89 14.93 5.12
CA GLY A 100 -7.48 15.73 3.96
C GLY A 100 -8.37 16.94 3.76
N TRP A 101 -9.67 16.80 4.00
CA TRP A 101 -10.60 17.93 3.91
C TRP A 101 -10.36 18.98 5.01
N VAL A 102 -10.05 18.55 6.22
CA VAL A 102 -9.81 19.45 7.37
C VAL A 102 -8.50 20.21 7.20
N LEU A 103 -7.49 19.60 6.61
CA LEU A 103 -6.20 20.24 6.38
C LEU A 103 -6.24 21.19 5.18
#